data_ad339ee772773da5f6bd345a46767dc6
#
_entry.id   ad339ee772773da5f6bd345a46767dc6
#
_cell.length_a   1.000
_cell.length_b   1.000
_cell.length_c   1.000
_cell.angle_alpha   90.00
_cell.angle_beta   90.00
_cell.angle_gamma   90.00
#
_symmetry.space_group_name_H-M   'P 1'
#
loop_
_entity.id
_entity.type
_entity.pdbx_description
1 polymer ?
#
loop_
_entity_poly.entity_id
_entity_poly.type
_entity_poly.pdbx_seq_one_letter_code
_entity_poly.pdbx_strand_id
1 'polypeptide(L)'
;MNTNYIDELNESQCAAVTYNDGPSLVIAGAGSGKTRVLTYKIAYLLEQENGYNPWNILALTFTNKAAREMKERIARQVGMERARYLWMGTFHSIFSRILRAEAQYIGFTSQFTIYDTADSKSLLRSIIKEMGLDEKTYKPGVVQARISNAKNHLVTPTGYAANKEAYEGDMAAKMPAIRDIYTRYWDRCRQAGAMDFDDLLVYTYILFRDFPEVLARYREQFRYVLVDEYQDTNYAQHSIVLQLTKENQRVCVVGDDAQSIYSFRGADIDNILYFTKIYSNTKVFKLEQNYRSTQTIVCAANSLIEKNERQIRKAVFSEKEKGEPIGVFQAYSDVEEGDIVANKIAELRREYHYGYAEFAILYRTNAQSRIFEEALRKRSMPYKIYGGLSFYQRKEIKDVIAYFRLVVNPNDEEAFKRIINYPARGIGDTTVGKIISAATNHGVSLWAAVCEPLSYGLDINKGTHAKLQGFRELIEGFIADQADKNAY
;
A
#
# COMPACT_ATOMS: atom_id res chain seq x y z
N MET A 1 16.63 -31.16 -7.86
CA MET A 1 16.75 -29.72 -7.61
C MET A 1 18.15 -29.46 -7.08
N ASN A 2 18.78 -28.38 -7.54
CA ASN A 2 20.15 -28.08 -7.13
C ASN A 2 20.12 -27.59 -5.68
N THR A 3 20.55 -28.38 -4.73
CA THR A 3 20.67 -28.03 -3.29
C THR A 3 21.76 -26.97 -3.05
N ASN A 4 22.38 -26.47 -4.10
CA ASN A 4 23.54 -25.58 -4.05
C ASN A 4 23.25 -24.19 -3.49
N TYR A 5 21.98 -23.76 -3.37
CA TYR A 5 21.67 -22.41 -2.85
C TYR A 5 21.85 -22.29 -1.34
N ILE A 6 21.76 -23.40 -0.60
CA ILE A 6 21.99 -23.41 0.86
C ILE A 6 23.47 -23.18 1.16
N ASP A 7 24.37 -23.69 0.30
CA ASP A 7 25.81 -23.52 0.44
C ASP A 7 26.29 -22.07 0.24
N GLU A 8 25.45 -21.24 -0.40
CA GLU A 8 25.70 -19.79 -0.55
C GLU A 8 25.39 -18.98 0.71
N LEU A 9 24.79 -19.59 1.73
CA LEU A 9 24.34 -18.93 2.97
C LEU A 9 25.40 -19.03 4.06
N ASN A 10 25.53 -17.96 4.84
CA ASN A 10 26.25 -18.09 6.10
C ASN A 10 25.42 -18.89 7.13
N GLU A 11 26.04 -19.25 8.24
CA GLU A 11 25.43 -20.09 9.29
C GLU A 11 24.08 -19.52 9.80
N SER A 12 24.03 -18.23 10.11
CA SER A 12 22.80 -17.57 10.59
C SER A 12 21.70 -17.54 9.54
N GLN A 13 22.06 -17.31 8.28
CA GLN A 13 21.12 -17.32 7.16
C GLN A 13 20.60 -18.75 6.92
N CYS A 14 21.49 -19.74 6.91
CA CYS A 14 21.13 -21.14 6.76
C CYS A 14 20.18 -21.61 7.85
N ALA A 15 20.49 -21.29 9.11
CA ALA A 15 19.63 -21.61 10.25
C ALA A 15 18.24 -20.97 10.14
N ALA A 16 18.14 -19.72 9.67
CA ALA A 16 16.88 -19.05 9.45
C ALA A 16 16.05 -19.67 8.30
N VAL A 17 16.72 -20.08 7.22
CA VAL A 17 16.10 -20.71 6.04
C VAL A 17 15.56 -22.09 6.36
N THR A 18 16.30 -22.91 7.09
CA THR A 18 15.94 -24.30 7.36
C THR A 18 14.98 -24.50 8.54
N TYR A 19 14.84 -23.53 9.43
CA TYR A 19 13.95 -23.63 10.59
C TYR A 19 12.48 -23.61 10.22
N ASN A 20 11.73 -24.69 10.49
CA ASN A 20 10.30 -24.84 10.17
C ASN A 20 9.43 -25.25 11.36
N ASP A 21 9.97 -25.37 12.55
CA ASP A 21 9.25 -26.00 13.69
C ASP A 21 8.25 -25.06 14.37
N GLY A 22 8.31 -23.77 14.10
CA GLY A 22 7.42 -22.79 14.72
C GLY A 22 7.59 -21.37 14.15
N PRO A 23 7.09 -20.38 14.90
CA PRO A 23 7.24 -18.98 14.51
C PRO A 23 8.72 -18.58 14.49
N SER A 24 9.11 -17.81 13.50
CA SER A 24 10.47 -17.30 13.40
C SER A 24 10.49 -15.79 13.16
N LEU A 25 11.39 -15.12 13.86
CA LEU A 25 11.67 -13.70 13.73
C LEU A 25 13.12 -13.54 13.25
N VAL A 26 13.28 -13.03 12.03
CA VAL A 26 14.60 -12.76 11.47
C VAL A 26 14.88 -11.26 11.56
N ILE A 27 15.72 -10.89 12.51
CA ILE A 27 16.20 -9.52 12.68
C ILE A 27 17.44 -9.34 11.81
N ALA A 28 17.36 -8.49 10.85
CA ALA A 28 18.35 -8.41 9.79
C ALA A 28 18.83 -6.97 9.60
N GLY A 29 20.12 -6.74 9.86
CA GLY A 29 20.75 -5.45 9.59
C GLY A 29 20.66 -5.05 8.11
N ALA A 30 20.90 -3.76 7.83
CA ALA A 30 20.96 -3.26 6.47
C ALA A 30 21.99 -4.07 5.66
N GLY A 31 21.65 -4.49 4.45
CA GLY A 31 22.56 -5.22 3.56
C GLY A 31 22.92 -6.65 3.99
N SER A 32 22.25 -7.23 4.99
CA SER A 32 22.52 -8.58 5.52
C SER A 32 21.86 -9.73 4.74
N GLY A 33 21.16 -9.42 3.64
CA GLY A 33 20.55 -10.45 2.80
C GLY A 33 19.13 -10.84 3.22
N LYS A 34 18.34 -9.97 3.87
CA LYS A 34 16.91 -10.19 4.20
C LYS A 34 16.15 -10.91 3.09
N THR A 35 16.14 -10.30 1.90
CA THR A 35 15.43 -10.84 0.74
C THR A 35 15.97 -12.20 0.29
N ARG A 36 17.29 -12.44 0.42
CA ARG A 36 17.90 -13.75 0.11
C ARG A 36 17.37 -14.82 1.04
N VAL A 37 17.37 -14.57 2.35
CA VAL A 37 16.85 -15.52 3.36
C VAL A 37 15.37 -15.84 3.06
N LEU A 38 14.57 -14.84 2.75
CA LEU A 38 13.14 -15.03 2.50
C LEU A 38 12.88 -15.82 1.20
N THR A 39 13.59 -15.50 0.11
CA THR A 39 13.47 -16.23 -1.15
C THR A 39 13.97 -17.68 -1.05
N TYR A 40 15.08 -17.91 -0.35
CA TYR A 40 15.63 -19.25 -0.16
C TYR A 40 14.80 -20.09 0.82
N LYS A 41 14.19 -19.44 1.84
CA LYS A 41 13.22 -20.12 2.71
C LYS A 41 12.00 -20.61 1.91
N ILE A 42 11.47 -19.80 1.01
CA ILE A 42 10.38 -20.24 0.12
C ILE A 42 10.82 -21.41 -0.76
N ALA A 43 12.02 -21.33 -1.33
CA ALA A 43 12.57 -22.45 -2.13
C ALA A 43 12.69 -23.72 -1.29
N TYR A 44 13.21 -23.61 -0.08
CA TYR A 44 13.36 -24.72 0.88
C TYR A 44 12.00 -25.35 1.25
N LEU A 45 10.98 -24.52 1.57
CA LEU A 45 9.63 -25.00 1.86
C LEU A 45 9.01 -25.76 0.66
N LEU A 46 9.38 -25.41 -0.57
CA LEU A 46 8.89 -26.04 -1.77
C LEU A 46 9.64 -27.35 -2.14
N GLU A 47 10.66 -27.74 -1.42
CA GLU A 47 11.28 -29.05 -1.59
C GLU A 47 10.31 -30.16 -1.21
N GLN A 48 10.38 -31.29 -1.91
CA GLN A 48 9.41 -32.39 -1.72
C GLN A 48 9.36 -32.92 -0.29
N GLU A 49 10.51 -32.91 0.39
CA GLU A 49 10.65 -33.39 1.78
C GLU A 49 9.89 -32.54 2.78
N ASN A 50 9.69 -31.25 2.50
CA ASN A 50 9.00 -30.30 3.39
C ASN A 50 7.47 -30.28 3.21
N GLY A 51 6.93 -30.89 2.17
CA GLY A 51 5.50 -31.12 1.99
C GLY A 51 4.64 -29.89 1.70
N TYR A 52 5.23 -28.77 1.26
CA TYR A 52 4.49 -27.58 0.87
C TYR A 52 4.34 -27.46 -0.63
N ASN A 53 3.13 -27.15 -1.07
CA ASN A 53 2.87 -26.74 -2.44
C ASN A 53 2.93 -25.21 -2.59
N PRO A 54 3.16 -24.67 -3.79
CA PRO A 54 3.20 -23.21 -4.00
C PRO A 54 1.99 -22.46 -3.47
N TRP A 55 0.79 -23.00 -3.61
CA TRP A 55 -0.45 -22.39 -3.12
C TRP A 55 -0.65 -22.45 -1.60
N ASN A 56 0.19 -23.23 -0.89
CA ASN A 56 0.21 -23.27 0.58
C ASN A 56 1.06 -22.16 1.21
N ILE A 57 1.79 -21.40 0.41
CA ILE A 57 2.70 -20.37 0.87
C ILE A 57 2.12 -19.00 0.55
N LEU A 58 1.94 -18.20 1.58
CA LEU A 58 1.59 -16.78 1.50
C LEU A 58 2.82 -15.94 1.82
N ALA A 59 3.31 -15.15 0.86
CA ALA A 59 4.43 -14.25 1.05
C ALA A 59 3.99 -12.80 0.84
N LEU A 60 4.08 -12.01 1.90
CA LEU A 60 3.65 -10.61 1.95
C LEU A 60 4.86 -9.69 2.00
N THR A 61 4.81 -8.62 1.21
CA THR A 61 5.84 -7.58 1.19
C THR A 61 5.20 -6.19 1.10
N PHE A 62 6.02 -5.14 1.18
CA PHE A 62 5.53 -3.77 1.26
C PHE A 62 5.31 -3.10 -0.12
N THR A 63 6.08 -3.48 -1.14
CA THR A 63 6.01 -2.86 -2.46
C THR A 63 5.83 -3.87 -3.60
N ASN A 64 5.11 -3.46 -4.66
CA ASN A 64 4.94 -4.30 -5.86
C ASN A 64 6.27 -4.58 -6.57
N LYS A 65 7.24 -3.67 -6.46
CA LYS A 65 8.59 -3.88 -7.00
C LYS A 65 9.29 -5.02 -6.25
N ALA A 66 9.29 -4.98 -4.91
CA ALA A 66 9.87 -6.05 -4.10
C ALA A 66 9.19 -7.40 -4.36
N ALA A 67 7.85 -7.43 -4.43
CA ALA A 67 7.12 -8.66 -4.76
C ALA A 67 7.54 -9.27 -6.10
N ARG A 68 7.72 -8.43 -7.14
CA ARG A 68 8.16 -8.87 -8.46
C ARG A 68 9.58 -9.42 -8.44
N GLU A 69 10.53 -8.66 -7.87
CA GLU A 69 11.93 -9.09 -7.76
C GLU A 69 12.08 -10.39 -6.98
N MET A 70 11.34 -10.53 -5.87
CA MET A 70 11.32 -11.78 -5.08
C MET A 70 10.78 -12.95 -5.92
N LYS A 71 9.66 -12.75 -6.62
CA LYS A 71 9.06 -13.78 -7.47
C LYS A 71 10.00 -14.23 -8.58
N GLU A 72 10.70 -13.30 -9.22
CA GLU A 72 11.73 -13.60 -10.24
C GLU A 72 12.90 -14.41 -9.64
N ARG A 73 13.37 -14.05 -8.44
CA ARG A 73 14.45 -14.79 -7.75
C ARG A 73 14.01 -16.21 -7.38
N ILE A 74 12.80 -16.36 -6.84
CA ILE A 74 12.24 -17.67 -6.52
C ILE A 74 12.07 -18.51 -7.79
N ALA A 75 11.60 -17.93 -8.89
CA ALA A 75 11.44 -18.63 -10.16
C ALA A 75 12.75 -19.19 -10.72
N ARG A 76 13.89 -18.51 -10.46
CA ARG A 76 15.23 -19.04 -10.83
C ARG A 76 15.61 -20.27 -10.03
N GLN A 77 15.14 -20.41 -8.80
CA GLN A 77 15.47 -21.54 -7.92
C GLN A 77 14.52 -22.74 -8.14
N VAL A 78 13.22 -22.48 -8.23
CA VAL A 78 12.20 -23.55 -8.22
C VAL A 78 11.48 -23.75 -9.57
N GLY A 79 11.82 -22.93 -10.56
CA GLY A 79 11.20 -22.92 -11.89
C GLY A 79 9.99 -22.00 -11.99
N MET A 80 9.76 -21.45 -13.19
CA MET A 80 8.67 -20.49 -13.48
C MET A 80 7.29 -21.07 -13.21
N GLU A 81 7.05 -22.30 -13.59
CA GLU A 81 5.80 -23.02 -13.40
C GLU A 81 5.37 -23.06 -11.92
N ARG A 82 6.25 -23.45 -11.02
CA ARG A 82 5.97 -23.52 -9.59
C ARG A 82 5.81 -22.13 -8.98
N ALA A 83 6.67 -21.17 -9.33
CA ALA A 83 6.61 -19.81 -8.83
C ALA A 83 5.30 -19.08 -9.21
N ARG A 84 4.65 -19.49 -10.31
CA ARG A 84 3.37 -18.88 -10.76
C ARG A 84 2.24 -19.05 -9.75
N TYR A 85 2.20 -20.17 -9.05
CA TYR A 85 1.11 -20.52 -8.12
C TYR A 85 1.34 -20.02 -6.69
N LEU A 86 2.47 -19.36 -6.41
CA LEU A 86 2.70 -18.71 -5.12
C LEU A 86 1.74 -17.56 -4.90
N TRP A 87 1.18 -17.50 -3.70
CA TRP A 87 0.47 -16.31 -3.24
C TRP A 87 1.49 -15.29 -2.70
N MET A 88 1.99 -14.46 -3.61
CA MET A 88 3.00 -13.47 -3.30
C MET A 88 2.59 -12.10 -3.83
N GLY A 89 2.65 -11.09 -2.97
CA GLY A 89 2.28 -9.73 -3.32
C GLY A 89 2.37 -8.77 -2.14
N THR A 90 1.89 -7.55 -2.35
CA THR A 90 1.68 -6.62 -1.24
C THR A 90 0.43 -7.03 -0.45
N PHE A 91 0.36 -6.63 0.83
CA PHE A 91 -0.84 -6.84 1.66
C PHE A 91 -2.12 -6.46 0.91
N HIS A 92 -2.18 -5.24 0.37
CA HIS A 92 -3.35 -4.75 -0.35
C HIS A 92 -3.69 -5.56 -1.61
N SER A 93 -2.69 -6.00 -2.38
CA SER A 93 -2.95 -6.79 -3.60
C SER A 93 -3.50 -8.18 -3.29
N ILE A 94 -2.96 -8.83 -2.27
CA ILE A 94 -3.41 -10.15 -1.83
C ILE A 94 -4.81 -10.06 -1.20
N PHE A 95 -5.02 -9.10 -0.31
CA PHE A 95 -6.31 -8.97 0.38
C PHE A 95 -7.41 -8.48 -0.54
N SER A 96 -7.11 -7.59 -1.49
CA SER A 96 -8.06 -7.26 -2.57
C SER A 96 -8.49 -8.49 -3.36
N ARG A 97 -7.57 -9.41 -3.65
CA ARG A 97 -7.90 -10.67 -4.34
C ARG A 97 -8.80 -11.57 -3.49
N ILE A 98 -8.54 -11.69 -2.19
CA ILE A 98 -9.39 -12.43 -1.24
C ILE A 98 -10.78 -11.79 -1.17
N LEU A 99 -10.85 -10.47 -0.96
CA LEU A 99 -12.10 -9.74 -0.85
C LEU A 99 -12.95 -9.84 -2.12
N ARG A 100 -12.34 -9.87 -3.32
CA ARG A 100 -13.09 -10.11 -4.57
C ARG A 100 -13.69 -11.52 -4.64
N ALA A 101 -12.98 -12.52 -4.16
CA ALA A 101 -13.48 -13.89 -4.13
C ALA A 101 -14.61 -14.07 -3.10
N GLU A 102 -14.55 -13.37 -1.98
CA GLU A 102 -15.47 -13.50 -0.84
C GLU A 102 -16.41 -12.28 -0.70
N ALA A 103 -16.57 -11.47 -1.73
CA ALA A 103 -17.24 -10.17 -1.67
C ALA A 103 -18.67 -10.24 -1.09
N GLN A 104 -19.40 -11.31 -1.37
CA GLN A 104 -20.76 -11.55 -0.90
C GLN A 104 -20.88 -11.57 0.64
N TYR A 105 -19.87 -12.10 1.34
CA TYR A 105 -19.87 -12.15 2.81
C TYR A 105 -19.81 -10.77 3.46
N ILE A 106 -19.20 -9.82 2.78
CA ILE A 106 -19.02 -8.45 3.30
C ILE A 106 -20.00 -7.45 2.67
N GLY A 107 -20.98 -7.91 1.88
CA GLY A 107 -22.01 -7.08 1.27
C GLY A 107 -21.54 -6.23 0.09
N PHE A 108 -20.55 -6.71 -0.66
CA PHE A 108 -20.06 -6.10 -1.89
C PHE A 108 -20.23 -7.07 -3.08
N THR A 109 -20.05 -6.55 -4.28
CA THR A 109 -19.85 -7.34 -5.48
C THR A 109 -18.36 -7.61 -5.68
N SER A 110 -18.01 -8.65 -6.45
CA SER A 110 -16.60 -8.93 -6.81
C SER A 110 -15.94 -7.81 -7.63
N GLN A 111 -16.76 -6.91 -8.19
CA GLN A 111 -16.33 -5.80 -9.05
C GLN A 111 -16.26 -4.46 -8.31
N PHE A 112 -16.17 -4.46 -6.98
CA PHE A 112 -16.02 -3.22 -6.23
C PHE A 112 -14.84 -2.38 -6.73
N THR A 113 -15.00 -1.06 -6.69
CA THR A 113 -13.95 -0.11 -7.08
C THR A 113 -13.00 0.15 -5.91
N ILE A 114 -11.71 0.35 -6.20
CA ILE A 114 -10.74 0.80 -5.22
C ILE A 114 -10.48 2.29 -5.45
N TYR A 115 -10.87 3.12 -4.48
CA TYR A 115 -10.65 4.55 -4.48
C TYR A 115 -9.21 4.91 -4.14
N ASP A 116 -8.60 5.77 -4.95
CA ASP A 116 -7.31 6.34 -4.60
C ASP A 116 -7.47 7.55 -3.64
N THR A 117 -6.34 8.13 -3.23
CA THR A 117 -6.32 9.28 -2.32
C THR A 117 -7.09 10.49 -2.88
N ALA A 118 -7.09 10.68 -4.20
CA ALA A 118 -7.81 11.81 -4.82
C ALA A 118 -9.32 11.57 -4.82
N ASP A 119 -9.76 10.34 -5.13
CA ASP A 119 -11.16 9.94 -5.06
C ASP A 119 -11.69 10.10 -3.62
N SER A 120 -10.96 9.58 -2.63
CA SER A 120 -11.33 9.69 -1.21
C SER A 120 -11.45 11.15 -0.75
N LYS A 121 -10.50 12.02 -1.15
CA LYS A 121 -10.57 13.45 -0.83
C LYS A 121 -11.72 14.16 -1.52
N SER A 122 -12.05 13.77 -2.75
CA SER A 122 -13.19 14.32 -3.50
C SER A 122 -14.51 13.97 -2.81
N LEU A 123 -14.69 12.71 -2.41
CA LEU A 123 -15.86 12.27 -1.68
C LEU A 123 -15.99 12.98 -0.32
N LEU A 124 -14.89 13.07 0.44
CA LEU A 124 -14.89 13.79 1.72
C LEU A 124 -15.24 15.27 1.55
N ARG A 125 -14.74 15.94 0.51
CA ARG A 125 -15.12 17.33 0.20
C ARG A 125 -16.61 17.46 -0.07
N SER A 126 -17.20 16.53 -0.80
CA SER A 126 -18.65 16.51 -1.07
C SER A 126 -19.43 16.37 0.26
N ILE A 127 -19.03 15.43 1.11
CA ILE A 127 -19.69 15.19 2.41
C ILE A 127 -19.58 16.42 3.32
N ILE A 128 -18.41 17.03 3.44
CA ILE A 128 -18.18 18.24 4.25
C ILE A 128 -19.08 19.38 3.78
N LYS A 129 -19.19 19.58 2.46
CA LYS A 129 -20.07 20.61 1.87
C LYS A 129 -21.54 20.30 2.12
N GLU A 130 -21.99 19.07 1.97
CA GLU A 130 -23.37 18.63 2.20
C GLU A 130 -23.78 18.78 3.67
N MET A 131 -22.83 18.60 4.61
CA MET A 131 -23.04 18.84 6.03
C MET A 131 -23.02 20.32 6.43
N GLY A 132 -22.78 21.24 5.50
CA GLY A 132 -22.66 22.68 5.78
C GLY A 132 -21.44 23.04 6.62
N LEU A 133 -20.40 22.21 6.65
CA LEU A 133 -19.19 22.41 7.42
C LEU A 133 -18.17 23.28 6.67
N ASP A 134 -17.38 24.07 7.41
CA ASP A 134 -16.33 24.91 6.83
C ASP A 134 -15.13 24.07 6.36
N GLU A 135 -14.84 24.12 5.05
CA GLU A 135 -13.73 23.37 4.43
C GLU A 135 -12.34 23.85 4.90
N LYS A 136 -12.22 25.06 5.45
CA LYS A 136 -10.95 25.54 6.03
C LYS A 136 -10.64 24.85 7.35
N THR A 137 -11.67 24.56 8.14
CA THR A 137 -11.59 23.81 9.41
C THR A 137 -11.47 22.32 9.10
N TYR A 138 -12.39 21.77 8.31
CA TYR A 138 -12.44 20.36 7.94
C TYR A 138 -11.74 20.11 6.60
N LYS A 139 -10.42 20.38 6.53
CA LYS A 139 -9.66 20.12 5.29
C LYS A 139 -9.74 18.65 4.91
N PRO A 140 -10.18 18.29 3.69
CA PRO A 140 -10.37 16.89 3.28
C PRO A 140 -9.17 15.98 3.53
N GLY A 141 -7.95 16.52 3.37
CA GLY A 141 -6.73 15.76 3.65
C GLY A 141 -6.49 15.48 5.13
N VAL A 142 -6.88 16.38 6.03
CA VAL A 142 -6.77 16.20 7.49
C VAL A 142 -7.83 15.20 7.96
N VAL A 143 -9.06 15.34 7.46
CA VAL A 143 -10.16 14.40 7.74
C VAL A 143 -9.80 13.00 7.28
N GLN A 144 -9.29 12.86 6.03
CA GLN A 144 -8.83 11.59 5.50
C GLN A 144 -7.74 10.96 6.38
N ALA A 145 -6.76 11.74 6.83
CA ALA A 145 -5.69 11.22 7.68
C ALA A 145 -6.22 10.66 9.02
N ARG A 146 -7.24 11.31 9.63
CA ARG A 146 -7.88 10.81 10.85
C ARG A 146 -8.66 9.53 10.63
N ILE A 147 -9.44 9.45 9.54
CA ILE A 147 -10.18 8.24 9.16
C ILE A 147 -9.21 7.09 8.85
N SER A 148 -8.15 7.37 8.09
CA SER A 148 -7.11 6.39 7.77
C SER A 148 -6.44 5.86 9.05
N ASN A 149 -6.10 6.74 9.99
CA ASN A 149 -5.54 6.32 11.28
C ASN A 149 -6.50 5.41 12.06
N ALA A 150 -7.79 5.75 12.11
CA ALA A 150 -8.81 4.90 12.74
C ALA A 150 -8.89 3.52 12.06
N LYS A 151 -8.96 3.48 10.73
CA LYS A 151 -8.99 2.23 9.94
C LYS A 151 -7.74 1.38 10.16
N ASN A 152 -6.55 1.98 10.19
CA ASN A 152 -5.30 1.29 10.45
C ASN A 152 -5.22 0.64 11.83
N HIS A 153 -6.02 1.15 12.80
CA HIS A 153 -6.24 0.55 14.12
C HIS A 153 -7.52 -0.30 14.21
N LEU A 154 -8.13 -0.65 13.07
CA LEU A 154 -9.37 -1.45 12.98
C LEU A 154 -10.57 -0.82 13.70
N VAL A 155 -10.58 0.50 13.85
CA VAL A 155 -11.68 1.24 14.47
C VAL A 155 -12.70 1.61 13.39
N THR A 156 -13.85 0.94 13.41
CA THR A 156 -15.00 1.22 12.52
C THR A 156 -15.68 2.55 12.93
N PRO A 157 -16.56 3.12 12.09
CA PRO A 157 -17.32 4.33 12.46
C PRO A 157 -18.06 4.20 13.79
N THR A 158 -18.69 3.05 14.05
CA THR A 158 -19.38 2.79 15.32
C THR A 158 -18.41 2.78 16.50
N GLY A 159 -17.25 2.12 16.34
CA GLY A 159 -16.20 2.11 17.36
C GLY A 159 -15.60 3.48 17.59
N TYR A 160 -15.43 4.29 16.54
CA TYR A 160 -14.95 5.66 16.64
C TYR A 160 -15.93 6.57 17.39
N ALA A 161 -17.23 6.45 17.09
CA ALA A 161 -18.27 7.21 17.74
C ALA A 161 -18.40 6.90 19.25
N ALA A 162 -18.08 5.67 19.64
CA ALA A 162 -18.09 5.22 21.03
C ALA A 162 -16.78 5.55 21.79
N ASN A 163 -15.73 5.97 21.08
CA ASN A 163 -14.41 6.24 21.67
C ASN A 163 -14.35 7.67 22.23
N LYS A 164 -14.33 7.76 23.57
CA LYS A 164 -14.30 9.04 24.29
C LYS A 164 -13.00 9.83 24.03
N GLU A 165 -11.86 9.16 23.98
CA GLU A 165 -10.56 9.78 23.76
C GLU A 165 -10.47 10.37 22.33
N ALA A 166 -10.99 9.66 21.33
CA ALA A 166 -11.08 10.18 19.96
C ALA A 166 -11.97 11.43 19.90
N TYR A 167 -13.11 11.42 20.60
CA TYR A 167 -13.99 12.57 20.67
C TYR A 167 -13.35 13.78 21.36
N GLU A 168 -12.67 13.58 22.49
CA GLU A 168 -11.94 14.64 23.20
C GLU A 168 -10.82 15.23 22.32
N GLY A 169 -10.09 14.39 21.58
CA GLY A 169 -9.09 14.81 20.62
C GLY A 169 -9.66 15.61 19.43
N ASP A 170 -10.85 15.23 18.95
CA ASP A 170 -11.54 15.97 17.89
C ASP A 170 -12.07 17.32 18.38
N MET A 171 -12.59 17.38 19.61
CA MET A 171 -12.99 18.62 20.25
C MET A 171 -11.81 19.58 20.45
N ALA A 172 -10.70 19.09 20.96
CA ALA A 172 -9.47 19.87 21.13
C ALA A 172 -8.94 20.43 19.80
N ALA A 173 -9.08 19.66 18.72
CA ALA A 173 -8.74 20.10 17.36
C ALA A 173 -9.80 21.00 16.70
N LYS A 174 -10.89 21.33 17.39
CA LYS A 174 -12.05 22.09 16.87
C LYS A 174 -12.75 21.40 15.67
N MET A 175 -12.74 20.07 15.65
CA MET A 175 -13.32 19.26 14.58
C MET A 175 -14.30 18.19 15.12
N PRO A 176 -15.33 18.55 15.91
CA PRO A 176 -16.22 17.59 16.58
C PRO A 176 -17.05 16.71 15.63
N ALA A 177 -17.21 17.13 14.36
CA ALA A 177 -18.01 16.41 13.38
C ALA A 177 -17.25 15.24 12.67
N ILE A 178 -16.01 14.94 13.05
CA ILE A 178 -15.23 13.87 12.42
C ILE A 178 -15.96 12.52 12.44
N ARG A 179 -16.57 12.15 13.58
CA ARG A 179 -17.34 10.91 13.72
C ARG A 179 -18.50 10.81 12.73
N ASP A 180 -19.21 11.93 12.51
CA ASP A 180 -20.36 11.97 11.61
C ASP A 180 -19.90 11.95 10.14
N ILE A 181 -18.78 12.65 9.84
CA ILE A 181 -18.13 12.58 8.52
C ILE A 181 -17.66 11.15 8.24
N TYR A 182 -17.04 10.47 9.22
CA TYR A 182 -16.54 9.11 9.03
C TYR A 182 -17.68 8.13 8.76
N THR A 183 -18.79 8.23 9.49
CA THR A 183 -20.00 7.42 9.26
C THR A 183 -20.53 7.63 7.84
N ARG A 184 -20.73 8.88 7.41
CA ARG A 184 -21.22 9.19 6.07
C ARG A 184 -20.25 8.74 4.98
N TYR A 185 -18.93 8.89 5.19
CA TYR A 185 -17.91 8.42 4.26
C TYR A 185 -17.97 6.91 4.07
N TRP A 186 -18.09 6.17 5.17
CA TRP A 186 -18.23 4.72 5.15
C TRP A 186 -19.48 4.26 4.40
N ASP A 187 -20.63 4.88 4.68
CA ASP A 187 -21.89 4.54 4.04
C ASP A 187 -21.88 4.87 2.54
N ARG A 188 -21.31 6.03 2.17
CA ARG A 188 -21.18 6.45 0.77
C ARG A 188 -20.24 5.51 -0.03
N CYS A 189 -19.14 5.09 0.56
CA CYS A 189 -18.28 4.09 -0.06
C CYS A 189 -19.04 2.77 -0.28
N ARG A 190 -19.81 2.30 0.68
CA ARG A 190 -20.64 1.10 0.52
C ARG A 190 -21.70 1.25 -0.56
N GLN A 191 -22.42 2.36 -0.60
CA GLN A 191 -23.43 2.66 -1.64
C GLN A 191 -22.81 2.73 -3.04
N ALA A 192 -21.60 3.26 -3.13
CA ALA A 192 -20.84 3.33 -4.38
C ALA A 192 -20.21 1.99 -4.79
N GLY A 193 -20.35 0.92 -3.99
CA GLY A 193 -19.63 -0.32 -4.22
C GLY A 193 -18.11 -0.09 -4.28
N ALA A 194 -17.58 0.77 -3.41
CA ALA A 194 -16.18 1.18 -3.42
C ALA A 194 -15.52 0.98 -2.05
N MET A 195 -14.22 0.73 -2.08
CA MET A 195 -13.33 0.65 -0.90
C MET A 195 -12.13 1.56 -1.14
N ASP A 196 -11.66 2.27 -0.11
CA ASP A 196 -10.33 2.87 -0.17
C ASP A 196 -9.24 1.83 0.19
N PHE A 197 -7.96 2.24 0.17
CA PHE A 197 -6.88 1.31 0.49
C PHE A 197 -6.95 0.76 1.90
N ASP A 198 -7.34 1.58 2.88
CA ASP A 198 -7.43 1.14 4.27
C ASP A 198 -8.62 0.17 4.46
N ASP A 199 -9.69 0.35 3.70
CA ASP A 199 -10.85 -0.55 3.71
C ASP A 199 -10.48 -1.98 3.31
N LEU A 200 -9.52 -2.17 2.43
CA LEU A 200 -9.05 -3.50 2.04
C LEU A 200 -8.50 -4.29 3.23
N LEU A 201 -7.87 -3.60 4.18
CA LEU A 201 -7.40 -4.22 5.42
C LEU A 201 -8.55 -4.44 6.41
N VAL A 202 -9.36 -3.39 6.62
CA VAL A 202 -10.48 -3.46 7.57
C VAL A 202 -11.48 -4.54 7.19
N TYR A 203 -11.91 -4.59 5.93
CA TYR A 203 -12.88 -5.61 5.49
C TYR A 203 -12.28 -7.02 5.47
N THR A 204 -10.97 -7.18 5.21
CA THR A 204 -10.32 -8.50 5.35
C THR A 204 -10.32 -8.94 6.80
N TYR A 205 -10.02 -8.05 7.74
CA TYR A 205 -10.09 -8.36 9.16
C TYR A 205 -11.51 -8.72 9.61
N ILE A 206 -12.51 -7.94 9.18
CA ILE A 206 -13.94 -8.20 9.46
C ILE A 206 -14.37 -9.55 8.86
N LEU A 207 -14.02 -9.83 7.61
CA LEU A 207 -14.30 -11.10 6.95
C LEU A 207 -13.80 -12.29 7.77
N PHE A 208 -12.56 -12.24 8.22
CA PHE A 208 -11.98 -13.33 8.99
C PHE A 208 -12.49 -13.41 10.43
N ARG A 209 -12.91 -12.28 11.02
CA ARG A 209 -13.48 -12.23 12.36
C ARG A 209 -14.92 -12.79 12.39
N ASP A 210 -15.73 -12.37 11.43
CA ASP A 210 -17.19 -12.59 11.45
C ASP A 210 -17.61 -13.86 10.70
N PHE A 211 -16.73 -14.43 9.85
CA PHE A 211 -16.96 -15.64 9.07
C PHE A 211 -15.86 -16.68 9.32
N PRO A 212 -15.91 -17.40 10.45
CA PRO A 212 -14.88 -18.38 10.82
C PRO A 212 -14.63 -19.48 9.79
N GLU A 213 -15.68 -19.87 9.02
CA GLU A 213 -15.57 -20.85 7.94
C GLU A 213 -14.71 -20.34 6.78
N VAL A 214 -14.75 -19.04 6.48
CA VAL A 214 -13.89 -18.41 5.49
C VAL A 214 -12.45 -18.39 5.98
N LEU A 215 -12.23 -17.97 7.23
CA LEU A 215 -10.90 -17.98 7.86
C LEU A 215 -10.30 -19.39 7.87
N ALA A 216 -11.09 -20.41 8.22
CA ALA A 216 -10.64 -21.80 8.24
C ALA A 216 -10.13 -22.27 6.87
N ARG A 217 -10.86 -21.95 5.79
CA ARG A 217 -10.41 -22.26 4.41
C ARG A 217 -9.06 -21.61 4.07
N TYR A 218 -8.88 -20.34 4.42
CA TYR A 218 -7.62 -19.65 4.16
C TYR A 218 -6.48 -20.11 5.05
N ARG A 219 -6.73 -20.54 6.29
CA ARG A 219 -5.74 -21.19 7.16
C ARG A 219 -5.29 -22.55 6.62
N GLU A 220 -6.22 -23.33 6.08
CA GLU A 220 -5.89 -24.60 5.43
C GLU A 220 -5.08 -24.38 4.14
N GLN A 221 -5.45 -23.36 3.36
CA GLN A 221 -4.73 -22.99 2.16
C GLN A 221 -3.34 -22.43 2.48
N PHE A 222 -3.23 -21.45 3.36
CA PHE A 222 -1.98 -20.77 3.71
C PHE A 222 -1.29 -21.44 4.90
N ARG A 223 -0.73 -22.60 4.64
CA ARG A 223 -0.07 -23.40 5.67
C ARG A 223 1.23 -22.79 6.19
N TYR A 224 1.84 -21.86 5.43
CA TYR A 224 3.01 -21.09 5.84
C TYR A 224 2.88 -19.62 5.38
N VAL A 225 3.11 -18.69 6.30
CA VAL A 225 3.03 -17.25 6.04
C VAL A 225 4.41 -16.63 6.22
N LEU A 226 4.86 -15.87 5.22
CA LEU A 226 6.09 -15.10 5.29
C LEU A 226 5.79 -13.62 5.11
N VAL A 227 6.43 -12.77 5.92
CA VAL A 227 6.25 -11.32 5.84
C VAL A 227 7.60 -10.63 5.80
N ASP A 228 7.84 -9.85 4.75
CA ASP A 228 9.02 -8.99 4.61
C ASP A 228 8.75 -7.59 5.16
N GLU A 229 9.81 -6.88 5.57
CA GLU A 229 9.79 -5.53 6.13
C GLU A 229 8.74 -5.38 7.26
N TYR A 230 8.72 -6.32 8.18
CA TYR A 230 7.68 -6.43 9.21
C TYR A 230 7.61 -5.22 10.14
N GLN A 231 8.71 -4.47 10.32
CA GLN A 231 8.77 -3.23 11.09
C GLN A 231 7.89 -2.11 10.51
N ASP A 232 7.51 -2.22 9.24
CA ASP A 232 6.67 -1.22 8.56
C ASP A 232 5.18 -1.59 8.53
N THR A 233 4.81 -2.70 9.17
CA THR A 233 3.40 -3.12 9.26
C THR A 233 2.62 -2.24 10.23
N ASN A 234 1.35 -1.96 9.88
CA ASN A 234 0.40 -1.35 10.79
C ASN A 234 -0.35 -2.41 11.62
N TYR A 235 -1.13 -1.95 12.60
CA TYR A 235 -1.89 -2.83 13.48
C TYR A 235 -2.89 -3.73 12.72
N ALA A 236 -3.56 -3.22 11.68
CA ALA A 236 -4.49 -4.00 10.88
C ALA A 236 -3.80 -5.14 10.13
N GLN A 237 -2.66 -4.88 9.49
CA GLN A 237 -1.85 -5.88 8.78
C GLN A 237 -1.36 -6.97 9.74
N HIS A 238 -0.81 -6.54 10.89
CA HIS A 238 -0.38 -7.46 11.95
C HIS A 238 -1.53 -8.36 12.42
N SER A 239 -2.71 -7.76 12.70
CA SER A 239 -3.88 -8.49 13.19
C SER A 239 -4.39 -9.54 12.20
N ILE A 240 -4.37 -9.25 10.89
CA ILE A 240 -4.75 -10.21 9.85
C ILE A 240 -3.75 -11.37 9.79
N VAL A 241 -2.44 -11.08 9.85
CA VAL A 241 -1.42 -12.12 9.91
C VAL A 241 -1.64 -13.01 11.13
N LEU A 242 -1.92 -12.42 12.28
CA LEU A 242 -2.22 -13.16 13.51
C LEU A 242 -3.46 -14.05 13.37
N GLN A 243 -4.56 -13.56 12.77
CA GLN A 243 -5.73 -14.38 12.50
C GLN A 243 -5.39 -15.62 11.67
N LEU A 244 -4.57 -15.48 10.64
CA LEU A 244 -4.18 -16.58 9.75
C LEU A 244 -3.24 -17.60 10.43
N THR A 245 -2.39 -17.16 11.36
CA THR A 245 -1.26 -17.98 11.84
C THR A 245 -1.34 -18.40 13.30
N LYS A 246 -2.34 -17.91 14.06
CA LYS A 246 -2.48 -18.14 15.49
C LYS A 246 -2.53 -19.63 15.86
N GLU A 247 -3.19 -20.45 15.04
CA GLU A 247 -3.36 -21.87 15.35
C GLU A 247 -2.18 -22.73 14.91
N ASN A 248 -1.74 -22.57 13.66
CA ASN A 248 -0.65 -23.39 13.11
C ASN A 248 0.74 -22.90 13.47
N GLN A 249 0.88 -21.62 13.86
CA GLN A 249 2.12 -20.94 14.23
C GLN A 249 3.23 -21.04 13.16
N ARG A 250 2.87 -21.30 11.90
CA ARG A 250 3.81 -21.39 10.77
C ARG A 250 3.97 -20.02 10.13
N VAL A 251 4.73 -19.16 10.77
CA VAL A 251 4.99 -17.77 10.34
C VAL A 251 6.46 -17.44 10.45
N CYS A 252 6.99 -16.81 9.40
CA CYS A 252 8.33 -16.23 9.38
C CYS A 252 8.21 -14.73 9.05
N VAL A 253 8.62 -13.89 9.99
CA VAL A 253 8.69 -12.45 9.75
C VAL A 253 10.15 -12.02 9.66
N VAL A 254 10.45 -11.19 8.67
CA VAL A 254 11.78 -10.63 8.45
C VAL A 254 11.68 -9.11 8.52
N GLY A 255 12.60 -8.47 9.23
CA GLY A 255 12.58 -7.03 9.35
C GLY A 255 13.86 -6.46 9.97
N ASP A 256 13.92 -5.15 9.95
CA ASP A 256 14.96 -4.34 10.60
C ASP A 256 14.29 -3.21 11.38
N ASP A 257 14.22 -3.35 12.67
CA ASP A 257 13.66 -2.33 13.58
C ASP A 257 14.35 -0.96 13.43
N ALA A 258 15.64 -0.96 13.06
CA ALA A 258 16.41 0.26 12.77
C ALA A 258 15.94 0.99 11.50
N GLN A 259 15.23 0.32 10.61
CA GLN A 259 14.69 0.86 9.36
C GLN A 259 13.18 1.18 9.43
N SER A 260 12.57 1.20 10.61
CA SER A 260 11.16 1.60 10.80
C SER A 260 10.98 3.11 10.60
N ILE A 261 10.68 3.51 9.37
CA ILE A 261 10.57 4.94 8.97
C ILE A 261 9.19 5.31 8.42
N TYR A 262 8.20 4.40 8.51
CA TYR A 262 6.85 4.60 7.98
C TYR A 262 5.77 4.84 9.05
N SER A 263 6.15 5.27 10.27
CA SER A 263 5.20 5.62 11.33
C SER A 263 4.16 6.66 10.88
N PHE A 264 4.56 7.63 10.04
CA PHE A 264 3.65 8.62 9.44
C PHE A 264 2.60 8.02 8.48
N ARG A 265 2.74 6.75 8.11
CA ARG A 265 1.76 5.94 7.35
C ARG A 265 1.06 4.90 8.21
N GLY A 266 1.15 5.02 9.52
CA GLY A 266 0.51 4.11 10.48
C GLY A 266 1.32 2.85 10.79
N ALA A 267 2.59 2.74 10.35
CA ALA A 267 3.45 1.65 10.78
C ALA A 267 3.67 1.67 12.29
N ASP A 268 3.61 0.50 12.91
CA ASP A 268 3.78 0.32 14.34
C ASP A 268 4.97 -0.61 14.62
N ILE A 269 6.07 -0.03 15.10
CA ILE A 269 7.28 -0.76 15.43
C ILE A 269 7.05 -1.82 16.53
N ASP A 270 6.02 -1.67 17.35
CA ASP A 270 5.69 -2.61 18.40
C ASP A 270 5.32 -4.00 17.85
N ASN A 271 4.84 -4.07 16.61
CA ASN A 271 4.58 -5.35 15.94
C ASN A 271 5.82 -6.24 15.86
N ILE A 272 6.99 -5.67 15.56
CA ILE A 272 8.24 -6.45 15.51
C ILE A 272 8.88 -6.59 16.88
N LEU A 273 8.85 -5.55 17.70
CA LEU A 273 9.48 -5.56 19.04
C LEU A 273 8.80 -6.56 19.99
N TYR A 274 7.49 -6.73 19.88
CA TYR A 274 6.71 -7.62 20.73
C TYR A 274 6.32 -8.95 20.06
N PHE A 275 6.85 -9.26 18.89
CA PHE A 275 6.54 -10.49 18.18
C PHE A 275 6.74 -11.75 19.03
N THR A 276 7.82 -11.81 19.78
CA THR A 276 8.14 -12.94 20.70
C THR A 276 7.20 -13.06 21.90
N LYS A 277 6.50 -11.97 22.26
CA LYS A 277 5.46 -12.00 23.30
C LYS A 277 4.15 -12.57 22.79
N ILE A 278 3.87 -12.34 21.49
CA ILE A 278 2.65 -12.80 20.83
C ILE A 278 2.76 -14.29 20.47
N TYR A 279 3.94 -14.69 19.99
CA TYR A 279 4.26 -16.09 19.67
C TYR A 279 5.32 -16.60 20.64
N SER A 280 4.89 -17.24 21.72
CA SER A 280 5.76 -17.62 22.85
C SER A 280 6.95 -18.52 22.50
N ASN A 281 6.79 -19.34 21.44
CA ASN A 281 7.84 -20.28 20.98
C ASN A 281 8.65 -19.73 19.80
N THR A 282 8.75 -18.42 19.64
CA THR A 282 9.46 -17.81 18.52
C THR A 282 10.95 -18.08 18.56
N LYS A 283 11.50 -18.61 17.48
CA LYS A 283 12.94 -18.64 17.25
C LYS A 283 13.41 -17.32 16.63
N VAL A 284 14.37 -16.67 17.27
CA VAL A 284 14.95 -15.41 16.80
C VAL A 284 16.28 -15.68 16.10
N PHE A 285 16.42 -15.18 14.89
CA PHE A 285 17.66 -15.21 14.11
C PHE A 285 18.16 -13.80 13.88
N LYS A 286 19.45 -13.55 14.05
CA LYS A 286 20.08 -12.25 13.79
C LYS A 286 21.01 -12.36 12.60
N LEU A 287 20.76 -11.54 11.58
CA LEU A 287 21.63 -11.42 10.40
C LEU A 287 22.46 -10.16 10.55
N GLU A 288 23.70 -10.30 11.02
CA GLU A 288 24.57 -9.20 11.41
C GLU A 288 25.64 -8.86 10.37
N GLN A 289 25.97 -9.80 9.46
CA GLN A 289 26.95 -9.56 8.42
C GLN A 289 26.36 -8.74 7.26
N ASN A 290 26.94 -7.57 7.00
CA ASN A 290 26.58 -6.71 5.88
C ASN A 290 27.43 -7.07 4.64
N TYR A 291 26.76 -7.45 3.56
CA TYR A 291 27.37 -7.78 2.27
C TYR A 291 27.36 -6.63 1.26
N ARG A 292 26.71 -5.52 1.60
CA ARG A 292 26.48 -4.39 0.69
C ARG A 292 27.59 -3.35 0.77
N SER A 293 27.93 -2.93 1.96
CA SER A 293 28.69 -1.70 2.21
C SER A 293 30.08 -1.98 2.77
N THR A 294 31.01 -1.03 2.56
CA THR A 294 32.33 -1.03 3.19
C THR A 294 32.23 -0.79 4.70
N GLN A 295 33.32 -1.08 5.44
CA GLN A 295 33.35 -0.95 6.89
C GLN A 295 33.10 0.48 7.36
N THR A 296 33.63 1.49 6.67
CA THR A 296 33.40 2.91 7.00
C THR A 296 31.90 3.26 7.03
N ILE A 297 31.14 2.82 6.04
CA ILE A 297 29.68 3.06 5.96
C ILE A 297 28.96 2.33 7.09
N VAL A 298 29.32 1.06 7.34
CA VAL A 298 28.69 0.26 8.40
C VAL A 298 28.96 0.82 9.78
N CYS A 299 30.22 1.23 10.07
CA CYS A 299 30.58 1.86 11.34
C CYS A 299 29.80 3.17 11.58
N ALA A 300 29.69 4.02 10.54
CA ALA A 300 28.93 5.26 10.65
C ALA A 300 27.42 5.00 10.90
N ALA A 301 26.83 4.02 10.22
CA ALA A 301 25.46 3.63 10.42
C ALA A 301 25.20 3.08 11.82
N ASN A 302 26.08 2.22 12.33
CA ASN A 302 26.02 1.71 13.70
C ASN A 302 26.07 2.82 14.75
N SER A 303 27.03 3.76 14.59
CA SER A 303 27.16 4.91 15.50
C SER A 303 25.92 5.79 15.53
N LEU A 304 25.21 5.91 14.39
CA LEU A 304 23.95 6.66 14.32
C LEU A 304 22.83 5.89 15.04
N ILE A 305 22.69 4.59 14.77
CA ILE A 305 21.55 3.82 15.25
C ILE A 305 21.66 3.44 16.73
N GLU A 306 22.86 3.40 17.30
CA GLU A 306 23.08 3.19 18.74
C GLU A 306 22.33 4.19 19.62
N LYS A 307 22.04 5.39 19.09
CA LYS A 307 21.29 6.45 19.80
C LYS A 307 19.79 6.14 19.94
N ASN A 308 19.28 5.14 19.23
CA ASN A 308 17.89 4.71 19.37
C ASN A 308 17.72 3.89 20.65
N GLU A 309 16.79 4.30 21.49
CA GLU A 309 16.49 3.59 22.76
C GLU A 309 15.65 2.32 22.54
N ARG A 310 14.68 2.40 21.62
CA ARG A 310 13.75 1.30 21.28
C ARG A 310 14.27 0.51 20.10
N GLN A 311 15.04 -0.53 20.35
CA GLN A 311 15.60 -1.39 19.31
C GLN A 311 15.94 -2.80 19.82
N ILE A 312 16.00 -3.75 18.87
CA ILE A 312 16.57 -5.07 19.10
C ILE A 312 18.07 -5.01 18.82
N ARG A 313 18.88 -5.08 19.85
CA ARG A 313 20.34 -4.94 19.70
C ARG A 313 20.93 -5.99 18.77
N LYS A 314 21.73 -5.52 17.82
CA LYS A 314 22.48 -6.29 16.85
C LYS A 314 23.81 -5.60 16.55
N ALA A 315 24.85 -6.39 16.28
CA ALA A 315 26.18 -5.88 15.96
C ALA A 315 26.44 -6.05 14.45
N VAL A 316 26.01 -5.11 13.65
CA VAL A 316 26.20 -5.17 12.19
C VAL A 316 27.67 -4.94 11.85
N PHE A 317 28.29 -5.85 11.08
CA PHE A 317 29.67 -5.76 10.66
C PHE A 317 29.82 -6.03 9.15
N SER A 318 30.95 -5.61 8.56
CA SER A 318 31.30 -5.91 7.18
C SER A 318 32.71 -6.49 7.10
N GLU A 319 32.88 -7.53 6.32
CA GLU A 319 34.17 -8.14 5.99
C GLU A 319 34.79 -7.55 4.73
N LYS A 320 34.14 -6.57 4.10
CA LYS A 320 34.71 -5.82 2.96
C LYS A 320 35.85 -4.94 3.44
N GLU A 321 36.55 -4.35 2.47
CA GLU A 321 37.57 -3.35 2.72
C GLU A 321 37.04 -2.18 3.57
N LYS A 322 37.94 -1.42 4.15
CA LYS A 322 37.60 -0.23 4.93
C LYS A 322 36.79 0.77 4.11
N GLY A 323 37.15 0.94 2.85
CA GLY A 323 36.54 1.89 1.94
C GLY A 323 36.95 3.35 2.20
N GLU A 324 36.47 4.23 1.35
CA GLU A 324 36.75 5.66 1.41
C GLU A 324 36.05 6.34 2.61
N PRO A 325 36.62 7.44 3.13
CA PRO A 325 35.96 8.26 4.14
C PRO A 325 34.66 8.88 3.62
N ILE A 326 33.71 9.10 4.53
CA ILE A 326 32.46 9.82 4.22
C ILE A 326 32.78 11.32 4.10
N GLY A 327 32.54 11.89 2.91
CA GLY A 327 32.67 13.32 2.67
C GLY A 327 31.45 14.08 3.18
N VAL A 328 31.66 15.17 3.89
CA VAL A 328 30.60 16.09 4.34
C VAL A 328 30.82 17.46 3.69
N PHE A 329 29.80 17.95 3.00
CA PHE A 329 29.82 19.21 2.29
C PHE A 329 28.72 20.12 2.85
N GLN A 330 29.07 21.37 3.15
CA GLN A 330 28.13 22.41 3.54
C GLN A 330 27.92 23.37 2.37
N ALA A 331 26.67 23.55 1.97
CA ALA A 331 26.28 24.52 0.95
C ALA A 331 25.59 25.74 1.60
N TYR A 332 25.74 26.92 1.01
CA TYR A 332 25.07 28.15 1.45
C TYR A 332 23.68 28.31 0.81
N SER A 333 23.40 27.58 -0.25
CA SER A 333 22.10 27.58 -0.94
C SER A 333 21.80 26.23 -1.55
N ASP A 334 20.52 26.01 -1.88
CA ASP A 334 20.05 24.83 -2.61
C ASP A 334 20.67 24.73 -4.01
N VAL A 335 20.88 25.86 -4.68
CA VAL A 335 21.56 25.90 -6.00
C VAL A 335 23.01 25.43 -5.88
N GLU A 336 23.71 25.88 -4.88
CA GLU A 336 25.09 25.46 -4.61
C GLU A 336 25.16 23.98 -4.24
N GLU A 337 24.20 23.48 -3.45
CA GLU A 337 24.08 22.05 -3.14
C GLU A 337 23.98 21.23 -4.43
N GLY A 338 23.11 21.63 -5.36
CA GLY A 338 22.97 20.97 -6.67
C GLY A 338 24.26 20.99 -7.48
N ASP A 339 24.97 22.12 -7.49
CA ASP A 339 26.22 22.25 -8.22
C ASP A 339 27.35 21.42 -7.60
N ILE A 340 27.47 21.38 -6.25
CA ILE A 340 28.44 20.53 -5.53
C ILE A 340 28.22 19.06 -5.89
N VAL A 341 26.98 18.58 -5.82
CA VAL A 341 26.63 17.18 -6.13
C VAL A 341 26.96 16.84 -7.58
N ALA A 342 26.54 17.66 -8.53
CA ALA A 342 26.80 17.41 -9.95
C ALA A 342 28.30 17.45 -10.29
N ASN A 343 29.06 18.37 -9.68
CA ASN A 343 30.53 18.45 -9.86
C ASN A 343 31.21 17.22 -9.28
N LYS A 344 30.76 16.74 -8.09
CA LYS A 344 31.34 15.54 -7.46
C LYS A 344 31.07 14.28 -8.28
N ILE A 345 29.89 14.15 -8.89
CA ILE A 345 29.59 13.06 -9.84
C ILE A 345 30.55 13.14 -11.05
N ALA A 346 30.76 14.33 -11.63
CA ALA A 346 31.69 14.51 -12.76
C ALA A 346 33.13 14.13 -12.41
N GLU A 347 33.58 14.53 -11.21
CA GLU A 347 34.92 14.23 -10.68
C GLU A 347 35.11 12.71 -10.53
N LEU A 348 34.23 12.04 -9.79
CA LEU A 348 34.31 10.60 -9.53
C LEU A 348 34.21 9.76 -10.83
N ARG A 349 33.38 10.19 -11.78
CA ARG A 349 33.33 9.54 -13.09
C ARG A 349 34.64 9.62 -13.86
N ARG A 350 35.31 10.76 -13.78
CA ARG A 350 36.59 10.96 -14.46
C ARG A 350 37.72 10.17 -13.78
N GLU A 351 37.71 10.13 -12.45
CA GLU A 351 38.73 9.47 -11.64
C GLU A 351 38.61 7.93 -11.67
N TYR A 352 37.39 7.43 -11.46
CA TYR A 352 37.14 5.99 -11.28
C TYR A 352 36.43 5.35 -12.48
N HIS A 353 36.14 6.10 -13.55
CA HIS A 353 35.43 5.62 -14.75
C HIS A 353 34.02 5.06 -14.48
N TYR A 354 33.34 5.51 -13.41
CA TYR A 354 31.99 5.06 -13.08
C TYR A 354 30.95 5.46 -14.14
N GLY A 355 30.01 4.54 -14.41
CA GLY A 355 28.82 4.83 -15.21
C GLY A 355 27.82 5.69 -14.42
N TYR A 356 26.90 6.39 -15.09
CA TYR A 356 25.87 7.18 -14.41
C TYR A 356 24.93 6.33 -13.56
N ALA A 357 24.72 5.06 -13.89
CA ALA A 357 23.86 4.14 -13.13
C ALA A 357 24.45 3.74 -11.76
N GLU A 358 25.71 4.06 -11.48
CA GLU A 358 26.40 3.76 -10.23
C GLU A 358 26.22 4.87 -9.17
N PHE A 359 25.57 5.98 -9.55
CA PHE A 359 25.29 7.10 -8.65
C PHE A 359 23.82 7.13 -8.23
N ALA A 360 23.56 7.48 -6.98
CA ALA A 360 22.23 7.76 -6.47
C ALA A 360 22.23 9.04 -5.62
N ILE A 361 21.25 9.90 -5.84
CA ILE A 361 21.00 11.08 -5.03
C ILE A 361 19.76 10.82 -4.18
N LEU A 362 19.90 10.86 -2.87
CA LEU A 362 18.81 10.67 -1.92
C LEU A 362 18.46 12.00 -1.26
N TYR A 363 17.18 12.32 -1.17
CA TYR A 363 16.68 13.55 -0.56
C TYR A 363 15.44 13.29 0.29
N ARG A 364 15.13 14.21 1.21
CA ARG A 364 14.03 14.03 2.18
C ARG A 364 12.66 14.26 1.57
N THR A 365 12.52 15.21 0.64
CA THR A 365 11.24 15.59 0.02
C THR A 365 11.37 15.70 -1.49
N ASN A 366 10.29 15.38 -2.22
CA ASN A 366 10.28 15.48 -3.68
C ASN A 366 10.54 16.90 -4.21
N ALA A 367 10.28 17.94 -3.42
CA ALA A 367 10.55 19.32 -3.81
C ALA A 367 12.06 19.58 -4.03
N GLN A 368 12.92 18.87 -3.31
CA GLN A 368 14.39 19.01 -3.42
C GLN A 368 14.93 18.46 -4.75
N SER A 369 14.21 17.55 -5.43
CA SER A 369 14.67 16.97 -6.70
C SER A 369 14.93 18.03 -7.77
N ARG A 370 14.14 19.10 -7.79
CA ARG A 370 14.21 20.14 -8.83
C ARG A 370 15.61 20.74 -8.99
N ILE A 371 16.27 21.05 -7.88
CA ILE A 371 17.61 21.65 -7.90
C ILE A 371 18.65 20.70 -8.48
N PHE A 372 18.60 19.43 -8.10
CA PHE A 372 19.47 18.40 -8.67
C PHE A 372 19.19 18.18 -10.17
N GLU A 373 17.92 18.17 -10.58
CA GLU A 373 17.55 18.08 -11.98
C GLU A 373 18.12 19.23 -12.81
N GLU A 374 18.01 20.46 -12.31
CA GLU A 374 18.56 21.66 -12.97
C GLU A 374 20.09 21.58 -13.09
N ALA A 375 20.79 21.20 -12.01
CA ALA A 375 22.23 21.06 -11.98
C ALA A 375 22.77 19.98 -12.92
N LEU A 376 22.09 18.81 -12.95
CA LEU A 376 22.44 17.70 -13.83
C LEU A 376 22.15 18.04 -15.30
N ARG A 377 21.03 18.71 -15.60
CA ARG A 377 20.64 19.12 -16.95
C ARG A 377 21.62 20.16 -17.53
N LYS A 378 22.04 21.15 -16.73
CA LYS A 378 23.05 22.12 -17.13
C LYS A 378 24.36 21.45 -17.59
N ARG A 379 24.68 20.26 -17.08
CA ARG A 379 25.88 19.48 -17.40
C ARG A 379 25.63 18.33 -18.38
N SER A 380 24.43 18.26 -18.98
CA SER A 380 23.99 17.18 -19.88
C SER A 380 24.17 15.79 -19.26
N MET A 381 24.00 15.65 -17.95
CA MET A 381 24.07 14.38 -17.25
C MET A 381 22.70 13.70 -17.29
N PRO A 382 22.58 12.44 -17.78
CA PRO A 382 21.33 11.71 -17.76
C PRO A 382 20.94 11.32 -16.32
N TYR A 383 19.66 11.42 -15.99
CA TYR A 383 19.14 11.04 -14.69
C TYR A 383 17.76 10.41 -14.81
N LYS A 384 17.35 9.68 -13.78
CA LYS A 384 16.00 9.11 -13.64
C LYS A 384 15.46 9.43 -12.24
N ILE A 385 14.24 9.99 -12.18
CA ILE A 385 13.55 10.25 -10.93
C ILE A 385 12.70 9.04 -10.57
N TYR A 386 12.80 8.63 -9.31
CA TYR A 386 11.91 7.63 -8.73
C TYR A 386 10.92 8.33 -7.79
N GLY A 387 9.62 7.98 -7.89
CA GLY A 387 8.57 8.58 -7.07
C GLY A 387 7.88 9.80 -7.69
N GLY A 388 8.11 10.09 -8.98
CA GLY A 388 7.34 11.08 -9.73
C GLY A 388 5.89 10.65 -9.97
N LEU A 389 5.07 11.57 -10.53
CA LEU A 389 3.68 11.29 -10.89
C LEU A 389 3.60 10.08 -11.84
N SER A 390 2.83 9.06 -11.44
CA SER A 390 2.56 7.90 -12.28
C SER A 390 1.78 8.31 -13.53
N PHE A 391 2.00 7.61 -14.64
CA PHE A 391 1.21 7.72 -15.86
C PHE A 391 -0.31 7.68 -15.59
N TYR A 392 -0.73 6.78 -14.71
CA TYR A 392 -2.13 6.61 -14.31
C TYR A 392 -2.69 7.77 -13.46
N GLN A 393 -1.86 8.69 -12.99
CA GLN A 393 -2.29 9.89 -12.25
C GLN A 393 -2.51 11.10 -13.16
N ARG A 394 -2.17 11.01 -14.43
CA ARG A 394 -2.44 12.07 -15.41
C ARG A 394 -3.94 12.24 -15.58
N LYS A 395 -4.38 13.51 -15.75
CA LYS A 395 -5.80 13.86 -15.80
C LYS A 395 -6.52 13.10 -16.90
N GLU A 396 -5.99 13.13 -18.11
CA GLU A 396 -6.55 12.49 -19.31
C GLU A 396 -6.68 10.96 -19.14
N ILE A 397 -5.70 10.33 -18.49
CA ILE A 397 -5.74 8.89 -18.23
C ILE A 397 -6.79 8.55 -17.18
N LYS A 398 -6.90 9.36 -16.12
CA LYS A 398 -7.96 9.20 -15.11
C LYS A 398 -9.36 9.41 -15.70
N ASP A 399 -9.52 10.31 -16.66
CA ASP A 399 -10.80 10.54 -17.33
C ASP A 399 -11.22 9.29 -18.12
N VAL A 400 -10.31 8.66 -18.87
CA VAL A 400 -10.57 7.40 -19.58
C VAL A 400 -10.86 6.26 -18.61
N ILE A 401 -10.03 6.10 -17.56
CA ILE A 401 -10.23 5.05 -16.53
C ILE A 401 -11.60 5.22 -15.87
N ALA A 402 -12.09 6.44 -15.65
CA ALA A 402 -13.39 6.66 -15.03
C ALA A 402 -14.55 6.12 -15.88
N TYR A 403 -14.45 6.15 -17.23
CA TYR A 403 -15.41 5.46 -18.10
C TYR A 403 -15.40 3.96 -17.86
N PHE A 404 -14.23 3.32 -17.87
CA PHE A 404 -14.12 1.88 -17.61
C PHE A 404 -14.63 1.50 -16.20
N ARG A 405 -14.32 2.33 -15.20
CA ARG A 405 -14.80 2.12 -13.83
C ARG A 405 -16.32 2.14 -13.77
N LEU A 406 -16.97 3.11 -14.42
CA LEU A 406 -18.43 3.23 -14.42
C LEU A 406 -19.10 2.10 -15.20
N VAL A 407 -18.47 1.59 -16.25
CA VAL A 407 -18.95 0.40 -16.99
C VAL A 407 -18.91 -0.85 -16.12
N VAL A 408 -17.84 -1.05 -15.37
CA VAL A 408 -17.66 -2.22 -14.48
C VAL A 408 -18.48 -2.08 -13.20
N ASN A 409 -18.57 -0.88 -12.64
CA ASN A 409 -19.34 -0.58 -11.43
C ASN A 409 -20.15 0.71 -11.66
N PRO A 410 -21.40 0.62 -12.16
CA PRO A 410 -22.25 1.79 -12.40
C PRO A 410 -22.54 2.62 -11.13
N ASN A 411 -22.39 2.04 -9.95
CA ASN A 411 -22.60 2.73 -8.68
C ASN A 411 -21.39 3.60 -8.26
N ASP A 412 -20.27 3.55 -8.98
CA ASP A 412 -19.06 4.32 -8.66
C ASP A 412 -19.30 5.83 -8.76
N GLU A 413 -19.51 6.45 -7.61
CA GLU A 413 -19.86 7.86 -7.51
C GLU A 413 -18.77 8.79 -8.04
N GLU A 414 -17.50 8.52 -7.75
CA GLU A 414 -16.40 9.39 -8.17
C GLU A 414 -16.14 9.29 -9.67
N ALA A 415 -16.25 8.09 -10.24
CA ALA A 415 -16.21 7.90 -11.68
C ALA A 415 -17.36 8.62 -12.36
N PHE A 416 -18.59 8.48 -11.84
CA PHE A 416 -19.77 9.17 -12.35
C PHE A 416 -19.60 10.69 -12.37
N LYS A 417 -19.25 11.32 -11.24
CA LYS A 417 -19.04 12.76 -11.13
C LYS A 417 -17.96 13.26 -12.07
N ARG A 418 -16.93 12.46 -12.30
CA ARG A 418 -15.82 12.82 -13.16
C ARG A 418 -16.19 12.90 -14.63
N ILE A 419 -17.03 11.99 -15.13
CA ILE A 419 -17.29 11.85 -16.56
C ILE A 419 -18.67 12.33 -17.02
N ILE A 420 -19.61 12.58 -16.13
CA ILE A 420 -20.98 12.98 -16.51
C ILE A 420 -21.02 14.19 -17.46
N ASN A 421 -20.09 15.13 -17.28
CA ASN A 421 -19.94 16.31 -18.16
C ASN A 421 -18.58 16.35 -18.88
N TYR A 422 -17.92 15.22 -19.06
CA TYR A 422 -16.67 15.14 -19.80
C TYR A 422 -16.70 13.98 -20.81
N PRO A 423 -16.63 14.23 -22.13
CA PRO A 423 -16.65 15.57 -22.79
C PRO A 423 -17.89 16.39 -22.44
N ALA A 424 -17.82 17.69 -22.70
CA ALA A 424 -18.88 18.61 -22.28
C ALA A 424 -20.26 18.24 -22.88
N ARG A 425 -21.23 17.95 -21.99
CA ARG A 425 -22.61 17.58 -22.33
C ARG A 425 -23.62 18.65 -21.88
N GLY A 426 -23.13 19.76 -21.29
CA GLY A 426 -23.97 20.79 -20.72
C GLY A 426 -24.74 20.36 -19.48
N ILE A 427 -24.15 19.43 -18.70
CA ILE A 427 -24.63 19.01 -17.38
C ILE A 427 -23.72 19.69 -16.34
N GLY A 428 -24.20 20.79 -15.77
CA GLY A 428 -23.42 21.59 -14.83
C GLY A 428 -23.55 21.12 -13.38
N ASP A 429 -22.73 21.72 -12.50
CA ASP A 429 -22.63 21.39 -11.08
C ASP A 429 -23.96 21.46 -10.32
N THR A 430 -24.86 22.39 -10.72
CA THR A 430 -26.21 22.49 -10.13
C THR A 430 -27.03 21.23 -10.39
N THR A 431 -26.94 20.67 -11.61
CA THR A 431 -27.64 19.41 -11.94
C THR A 431 -27.02 18.23 -11.18
N VAL A 432 -25.70 18.17 -11.12
CA VAL A 432 -24.98 17.15 -10.33
C VAL A 432 -25.36 17.25 -8.85
N GLY A 433 -25.47 18.46 -8.30
CA GLY A 433 -25.94 18.68 -6.93
C GLY A 433 -27.36 18.17 -6.69
N LYS A 434 -28.30 18.37 -7.64
CA LYS A 434 -29.65 17.80 -7.56
C LYS A 434 -29.64 16.27 -7.57
N ILE A 435 -28.81 15.66 -8.43
CA ILE A 435 -28.65 14.19 -8.48
C ILE A 435 -28.13 13.65 -7.16
N ILE A 436 -27.10 14.30 -6.60
CA ILE A 436 -26.54 13.91 -5.28
C ILE A 436 -27.61 14.01 -4.18
N SER A 437 -28.38 15.11 -4.17
CA SER A 437 -29.44 15.29 -3.17
C SER A 437 -30.53 14.23 -3.30
N ALA A 438 -30.99 13.94 -4.51
CA ALA A 438 -31.97 12.89 -4.76
C ALA A 438 -31.47 11.50 -4.33
N ALA A 439 -30.25 11.16 -4.71
CA ALA A 439 -29.61 9.90 -4.35
C ALA A 439 -29.45 9.74 -2.83
N THR A 440 -28.98 10.78 -2.14
CA THR A 440 -28.80 10.78 -0.68
C THR A 440 -30.11 10.64 0.06
N ASN A 441 -31.16 11.36 -0.36
CA ASN A 441 -32.47 11.33 0.28
C ASN A 441 -33.15 9.95 0.19
N HIS A 442 -32.83 9.18 -0.84
CA HIS A 442 -33.43 7.87 -1.07
C HIS A 442 -32.49 6.69 -0.77
N GLY A 443 -31.24 6.97 -0.36
CA GLY A 443 -30.24 5.95 -0.05
C GLY A 443 -29.80 5.11 -1.25
N VAL A 444 -29.82 5.68 -2.47
CA VAL A 444 -29.47 5.03 -3.73
C VAL A 444 -28.19 5.61 -4.35
N SER A 445 -27.62 4.91 -5.35
CA SER A 445 -26.47 5.44 -6.09
C SER A 445 -26.86 6.60 -7.01
N LEU A 446 -25.87 7.42 -7.41
CA LEU A 446 -26.10 8.49 -8.39
C LEU A 446 -26.58 7.94 -9.73
N TRP A 447 -26.12 6.77 -10.11
CA TRP A 447 -26.55 6.07 -11.31
C TRP A 447 -28.02 5.67 -11.25
N ALA A 448 -28.46 5.08 -10.15
CA ALA A 448 -29.87 4.74 -9.95
C ALA A 448 -30.78 5.97 -10.04
N ALA A 449 -30.37 7.09 -9.41
CA ALA A 449 -31.14 8.33 -9.47
C ALA A 449 -31.27 8.91 -10.91
N VAL A 450 -30.29 8.68 -11.77
CA VAL A 450 -30.34 9.08 -13.19
C VAL A 450 -31.16 8.09 -14.03
N CYS A 451 -31.13 6.80 -13.70
CA CYS A 451 -31.92 5.80 -14.40
C CYS A 451 -33.42 5.95 -14.16
N GLU A 452 -33.81 6.36 -12.94
CA GLU A 452 -35.23 6.48 -12.54
C GLU A 452 -35.52 7.88 -11.92
N PRO A 453 -35.31 8.98 -12.67
CA PRO A 453 -35.37 10.32 -12.13
C PRO A 453 -36.71 10.69 -11.49
N LEU A 454 -37.81 10.16 -12.02
CA LEU A 454 -39.17 10.41 -11.47
C LEU A 454 -39.37 9.67 -10.15
N SER A 455 -38.91 8.44 -10.03
CA SER A 455 -39.03 7.61 -8.82
C SER A 455 -38.29 8.22 -7.63
N TYR A 456 -37.19 8.90 -7.90
CA TYR A 456 -36.34 9.53 -6.86
C TYR A 456 -36.54 11.07 -6.77
N GLY A 457 -37.59 11.61 -7.39
CA GLY A 457 -37.96 13.02 -7.26
C GLY A 457 -36.91 13.99 -7.80
N LEU A 458 -36.16 13.61 -8.85
CA LEU A 458 -35.14 14.45 -9.47
C LEU A 458 -35.81 15.58 -10.28
N ASP A 459 -35.87 16.78 -9.71
CA ASP A 459 -36.44 17.96 -10.32
C ASP A 459 -35.49 18.60 -11.32
N ILE A 460 -35.67 18.26 -12.61
CA ILE A 460 -34.89 18.77 -13.76
C ILE A 460 -35.79 19.09 -14.93
N ASN A 461 -35.38 20.05 -15.74
CA ASN A 461 -36.12 20.41 -16.94
C ASN A 461 -35.95 19.37 -18.08
N LYS A 462 -36.85 19.39 -19.09
CA LYS A 462 -36.84 18.42 -20.19
C LYS A 462 -35.52 18.40 -20.98
N GLY A 463 -34.85 19.53 -21.15
CA GLY A 463 -33.56 19.59 -21.86
C GLY A 463 -32.45 18.91 -21.07
N THR A 464 -32.41 19.06 -19.74
CA THR A 464 -31.46 18.36 -18.86
C THR A 464 -31.76 16.86 -18.80
N HIS A 465 -33.05 16.50 -18.78
CA HIS A 465 -33.46 15.11 -18.83
C HIS A 465 -32.94 14.39 -20.10
N ALA A 466 -33.09 15.00 -21.26
CA ALA A 466 -32.59 14.46 -22.53
C ALA A 466 -31.05 14.25 -22.50
N LYS A 467 -30.31 15.20 -21.90
CA LYS A 467 -28.85 15.08 -21.77
C LYS A 467 -28.44 13.93 -20.85
N LEU A 468 -29.13 13.75 -19.71
CA LEU A 468 -28.89 12.62 -18.78
C LEU A 468 -29.25 11.29 -19.43
N GLN A 469 -30.33 11.24 -20.19
CA GLN A 469 -30.72 10.06 -20.97
C GLN A 469 -29.66 9.70 -22.00
N GLY A 470 -29.13 10.64 -22.77
CA GLY A 470 -28.04 10.37 -23.71
C GLY A 470 -26.75 9.90 -23.03
N PHE A 471 -26.44 10.41 -21.83
CA PHE A 471 -25.32 9.89 -21.04
C PHE A 471 -25.58 8.48 -20.55
N ARG A 472 -26.79 8.20 -20.08
CA ARG A 472 -27.21 6.85 -19.65
C ARG A 472 -27.08 5.84 -20.79
N GLU A 473 -27.68 6.15 -21.97
CA GLU A 473 -27.64 5.28 -23.16
C GLU A 473 -26.19 4.97 -23.59
N LEU A 474 -25.30 5.96 -23.52
CA LEU A 474 -23.87 5.78 -23.81
C LEU A 474 -23.22 4.74 -22.88
N ILE A 475 -23.44 4.86 -21.56
CA ILE A 475 -22.85 3.95 -20.58
C ILE A 475 -23.48 2.57 -20.66
N GLU A 476 -24.82 2.47 -20.83
CA GLU A 476 -25.52 1.20 -21.01
C GLU A 476 -25.05 0.46 -22.28
N GLY A 477 -24.76 1.21 -23.35
CA GLY A 477 -24.16 0.66 -24.57
C GLY A 477 -22.78 0.04 -24.30
N PHE A 478 -21.92 0.71 -23.55
CA PHE A 478 -20.62 0.15 -23.17
C PHE A 478 -20.73 -1.07 -22.22
N ILE A 479 -21.72 -1.07 -21.31
CA ILE A 479 -21.98 -2.21 -20.44
C ILE A 479 -22.42 -3.43 -21.27
N ALA A 480 -23.28 -3.22 -22.25
CA ALA A 480 -23.74 -4.28 -23.16
C ALA A 480 -22.57 -4.85 -24.01
N ASP A 481 -21.70 -3.97 -24.50
CA ASP A 481 -20.52 -4.35 -25.29
C ASP A 481 -19.47 -5.12 -24.48
N GLN A 482 -19.45 -4.99 -23.14
CA GLN A 482 -18.45 -5.61 -22.26
C GLN A 482 -18.47 -7.15 -22.35
N ALA A 483 -19.63 -7.75 -22.63
CA ALA A 483 -19.78 -9.21 -22.74
C ALA A 483 -19.07 -9.79 -23.99
N ASP A 484 -19.03 -9.02 -25.07
CA ASP A 484 -18.62 -9.49 -26.40
C ASP A 484 -17.29 -8.87 -26.89
N LYS A 485 -16.82 -7.78 -26.26
CA LYS A 485 -15.64 -7.02 -26.70
C LYS A 485 -14.62 -6.87 -25.58
N ASN A 486 -13.36 -7.07 -25.94
CA ASN A 486 -12.22 -6.70 -25.08
C ASN A 486 -12.00 -5.18 -25.11
N ALA A 487 -11.27 -4.65 -24.12
CA ALA A 487 -10.92 -3.23 -24.02
C ALA A 487 -9.99 -2.73 -25.16
N TYR A 488 -9.65 -3.58 -26.12
CA TYR A 488 -8.83 -3.28 -27.30
C TYR A 488 -9.69 -3.14 -28.55
#